data_661dd1e7e048e3bf0556ba781c583d5b
#
_entry.id   661dd1e7e048e3bf0556ba781c583d5b
#
_cell.length_a   1.000
_cell.length_b   1.000
_cell.length_c   1.000
_cell.angle_alpha   90.00
_cell.angle_beta   90.00
_cell.angle_gamma   90.00
#
_symmetry.space_group_name_H-M   'P 1'
#
loop_
_entity.id
_entity.type
_entity.pdbx_description
1 polymer ?
#
loop_
_entity_poly.entity_id
_entity_poly.type
_entity_poly.pdbx_seq_one_letter_code
_entity_poly.pdbx_strand_id
1 'polypeptide(L)'
;MQKGTNRYLPRQQLRRTLAALAALIALSAVLLAGLALPVIGAAGLTARVGVSALTEIPSEFKPTQPSQQSVLYSRDGKEIARFYAENRIIVKLKNMSPWVQKGTIAVEDHRFYQHRGVDLEGIARAIVNNLAGRDTQGASTLTQQLVKNTLIDKGLRSGDMNEVRKAREQSISRKLREAKDALAIEKKLTKDEILEGYLNIAPYGISVYGVESASRYYFSKSAKDLTISEGALLSGITQSPAKYDPTIHPDASQSRRDQVLKAMLREQMISYEQYNEAKAIKVTDMLKSFSW
;
A
#
# COMPACT_ATOMS: atom_id res chain seq x y z
N MET A 1 -40.28 -55.20 -24.65
CA MET A 1 -40.45 -53.79 -25.11
C MET A 1 -41.07 -52.97 -23.97
N GLN A 2 -40.25 -52.25 -23.22
CA GLN A 2 -40.75 -51.35 -22.17
C GLN A 2 -40.79 -49.92 -22.79
N LYS A 3 -42.01 -49.38 -22.89
CA LYS A 3 -42.25 -47.99 -23.31
C LYS A 3 -41.87 -47.06 -22.16
N GLY A 4 -40.81 -46.26 -22.37
CA GLY A 4 -40.42 -45.19 -21.46
C GLY A 4 -41.50 -44.09 -21.49
N THR A 5 -42.15 -43.87 -20.36
CA THR A 5 -43.09 -42.78 -20.15
C THR A 5 -42.31 -41.49 -19.88
N ASN A 6 -42.16 -40.66 -20.90
CA ASN A 6 -41.64 -39.30 -20.79
C ASN A 6 -42.65 -38.45 -20.01
N ARG A 7 -42.46 -38.29 -18.68
CA ARG A 7 -43.31 -37.44 -17.81
C ARG A 7 -42.88 -36.00 -17.91
N TYR A 8 -43.33 -35.28 -18.95
CA TYR A 8 -43.28 -33.84 -18.94
C TYR A 8 -44.29 -33.27 -17.96
N LEU A 9 -43.82 -32.48 -16.99
CA LEU A 9 -44.72 -31.75 -16.08
C LEU A 9 -45.55 -30.76 -16.91
N PRO A 10 -46.88 -30.68 -16.67
CA PRO A 10 -47.75 -29.73 -17.37
C PRO A 10 -47.25 -28.30 -17.14
N ARG A 11 -47.22 -27.48 -18.19
CA ARG A 11 -46.68 -26.12 -18.19
C ARG A 11 -47.14 -25.25 -17.00
N GLN A 12 -48.33 -25.51 -16.51
CA GLN A 12 -48.93 -24.82 -15.35
C GLN A 12 -48.30 -25.25 -13.99
N GLN A 13 -47.95 -26.51 -13.85
CA GLN A 13 -47.20 -27.01 -12.67
C GLN A 13 -45.74 -26.48 -12.68
N LEU A 14 -45.11 -26.49 -13.82
CA LEU A 14 -43.74 -25.92 -13.95
C LEU A 14 -43.71 -24.45 -13.56
N ARG A 15 -44.67 -23.63 -14.01
CA ARG A 15 -44.76 -22.20 -13.62
C ARG A 15 -44.99 -22.05 -12.12
N ARG A 16 -45.82 -22.88 -11.47
CA ARG A 16 -46.04 -22.84 -10.01
C ARG A 16 -44.79 -23.23 -9.22
N THR A 17 -44.06 -24.27 -9.63
CA THR A 17 -42.81 -24.68 -8.98
C THR A 17 -41.70 -23.61 -9.18
N LEU A 18 -41.59 -23.00 -10.33
CA LEU A 18 -40.61 -21.90 -10.55
C LEU A 18 -40.96 -20.67 -9.72
N ALA A 19 -42.24 -20.30 -9.60
CA ALA A 19 -42.68 -19.20 -8.74
C ALA A 19 -42.45 -19.49 -7.27
N ALA A 20 -42.71 -20.70 -6.81
CA ALA A 20 -42.43 -21.12 -5.43
C ALA A 20 -40.93 -21.13 -5.13
N LEU A 21 -40.09 -21.60 -6.04
CA LEU A 21 -38.63 -21.55 -5.91
C LEU A 21 -38.12 -20.12 -5.85
N ALA A 22 -38.60 -19.22 -6.73
CA ALA A 22 -38.23 -17.81 -6.71
C ALA A 22 -38.65 -17.12 -5.40
N ALA A 23 -39.87 -17.44 -4.88
CA ALA A 23 -40.32 -16.91 -3.60
C ALA A 23 -39.45 -17.43 -2.43
N LEU A 24 -39.03 -18.68 -2.46
CA LEU A 24 -38.18 -19.30 -1.45
C LEU A 24 -36.78 -18.69 -1.46
N ILE A 25 -36.22 -18.44 -2.64
CA ILE A 25 -34.94 -17.75 -2.80
C ILE A 25 -35.02 -16.31 -2.29
N ALA A 26 -36.09 -15.58 -2.63
CA ALA A 26 -36.30 -14.22 -2.15
C ALA A 26 -36.46 -14.17 -0.61
N LEU A 27 -37.21 -15.08 -0.03
CA LEU A 27 -37.39 -15.20 1.42
C LEU A 27 -36.07 -15.53 2.11
N SER A 28 -35.29 -16.46 1.56
CA SER A 28 -33.97 -16.82 2.10
C SER A 28 -33.00 -15.64 2.04
N ALA A 29 -33.01 -14.88 0.96
CA ALA A 29 -32.19 -13.66 0.82
C ALA A 29 -32.58 -12.60 1.87
N VAL A 30 -33.86 -12.37 2.09
CA VAL A 30 -34.35 -11.44 3.13
C VAL A 30 -33.98 -11.91 4.55
N LEU A 31 -34.09 -13.19 4.83
CA LEU A 31 -33.70 -13.76 6.14
C LEU A 31 -32.18 -13.64 6.37
N LEU A 32 -31.36 -13.94 5.36
CA LEU A 32 -29.92 -13.79 5.44
C LEU A 32 -29.51 -12.32 5.61
N ALA A 33 -30.15 -11.39 4.88
CA ALA A 33 -29.92 -9.97 5.04
C ALA A 33 -30.34 -9.50 6.46
N GLY A 34 -31.50 -9.95 6.96
CA GLY A 34 -31.99 -9.63 8.29
C GLY A 34 -31.09 -10.11 9.43
N LEU A 35 -30.38 -11.24 9.25
CA LEU A 35 -29.38 -11.74 10.20
C LEU A 35 -28.02 -11.03 10.05
N ALA A 36 -27.63 -10.67 8.84
CA ALA A 36 -26.32 -10.04 8.58
C ALA A 36 -26.30 -8.52 8.91
N LEU A 37 -27.37 -7.81 8.63
CA LEU A 37 -27.45 -6.34 8.84
C LEU A 37 -27.20 -5.91 10.29
N PRO A 38 -27.76 -6.53 11.34
CA PRO A 38 -27.48 -6.14 12.73
C PRO A 38 -26.01 -6.39 13.11
N VAL A 39 -25.43 -7.49 12.63
CA VAL A 39 -24.01 -7.84 12.90
C VAL A 39 -23.08 -6.85 12.22
N ILE A 40 -23.34 -6.50 10.95
CA ILE A 40 -22.57 -5.51 10.19
C ILE A 40 -22.75 -4.12 10.80
N GLY A 41 -23.97 -3.75 11.19
CA GLY A 41 -24.28 -2.49 11.84
C GLY A 41 -23.59 -2.33 13.20
N ALA A 42 -23.63 -3.36 14.04
CA ALA A 42 -22.94 -3.39 15.34
C ALA A 42 -21.42 -3.32 15.15
N ALA A 43 -20.84 -4.08 14.21
CA ALA A 43 -19.41 -4.02 13.90
C ALA A 43 -19.00 -2.62 13.38
N GLY A 44 -19.82 -1.99 12.56
CA GLY A 44 -19.57 -0.62 12.07
C GLY A 44 -19.63 0.43 13.17
N LEU A 45 -20.60 0.32 14.11
CA LEU A 45 -20.72 1.21 15.25
C LEU A 45 -19.55 1.03 16.23
N THR A 46 -19.18 -0.21 16.57
CA THR A 46 -18.04 -0.50 17.46
C THR A 46 -16.72 -0.01 16.85
N ALA A 47 -16.53 -0.18 15.54
CA ALA A 47 -15.36 0.35 14.84
C ALA A 47 -15.32 1.90 14.90
N ARG A 48 -16.43 2.59 14.69
CA ARG A 48 -16.51 4.07 14.80
C ARG A 48 -16.25 4.55 16.22
N VAL A 49 -16.86 3.92 17.22
CA VAL A 49 -16.63 4.25 18.64
C VAL A 49 -15.16 3.98 19.02
N GLY A 50 -14.59 2.86 18.56
CA GLY A 50 -13.16 2.55 18.78
C GLY A 50 -12.24 3.58 18.17
N VAL A 51 -12.52 4.06 16.95
CA VAL A 51 -11.73 5.13 16.31
C VAL A 51 -11.88 6.47 17.04
N SER A 52 -13.10 6.87 17.44
CA SER A 52 -13.30 8.10 18.20
C SER A 52 -12.56 8.06 19.54
N ALA A 53 -12.64 6.95 20.27
CA ALA A 53 -11.89 6.75 21.52
C ALA A 53 -10.35 6.86 21.30
N LEU A 54 -9.83 6.28 20.21
CA LEU A 54 -8.41 6.42 19.86
C LEU A 54 -8.00 7.85 19.52
N THR A 55 -8.92 8.66 18.95
CA THR A 55 -8.62 10.07 18.59
C THR A 55 -8.58 11.01 19.78
N GLU A 56 -9.23 10.66 20.90
CA GLU A 56 -9.21 11.43 22.14
C GLU A 56 -7.94 11.23 22.97
N ILE A 57 -7.23 10.12 22.77
CA ILE A 57 -5.97 9.87 23.48
C ILE A 57 -4.87 10.78 22.89
N PRO A 58 -4.21 11.64 23.68
CA PRO A 58 -3.12 12.46 23.18
C PRO A 58 -2.03 11.63 22.49
N SER A 59 -1.61 12.05 21.31
CA SER A 59 -0.47 11.46 20.61
C SER A 59 0.76 12.32 20.84
N GLU A 60 1.82 11.75 21.33
CA GLU A 60 3.13 12.39 21.45
C GLU A 60 3.95 12.34 20.15
N PHE A 61 3.41 11.67 19.12
CA PHE A 61 4.12 11.55 17.85
C PHE A 61 4.31 12.91 17.19
N LYS A 62 5.57 13.24 16.93
CA LYS A 62 5.98 14.43 16.18
C LYS A 62 6.68 13.96 14.91
N PRO A 63 6.18 14.36 13.72
CA PRO A 63 6.94 14.15 12.49
C PRO A 63 8.33 14.79 12.65
N THR A 64 9.38 14.01 12.47
CA THR A 64 10.75 14.50 12.46
C THR A 64 11.28 14.41 11.04
N GLN A 65 12.14 15.34 10.66
CA GLN A 65 12.87 15.19 9.40
C GLN A 65 13.78 13.96 9.49
N PRO A 66 13.72 13.04 8.53
CA PRO A 66 14.58 11.87 8.52
C PRO A 66 16.04 12.24 8.27
N SER A 67 16.96 11.32 8.60
CA SER A 67 18.39 11.47 8.30
C SER A 67 18.61 11.66 6.81
N GLN A 68 19.58 12.50 6.48
CA GLN A 68 20.02 12.73 5.11
C GLN A 68 21.52 12.44 4.99
N GLN A 69 21.99 12.28 3.76
CA GLN A 69 23.42 12.22 3.49
C GLN A 69 24.08 13.57 3.79
N SER A 70 25.33 13.55 4.25
CA SER A 70 26.21 14.71 4.34
C SER A 70 27.18 14.70 3.17
N VAL A 71 27.34 15.83 2.52
CA VAL A 71 28.25 15.97 1.37
C VAL A 71 29.41 16.89 1.76
N LEU A 72 30.62 16.41 1.57
CA LEU A 72 31.84 17.19 1.77
C LEU A 72 32.31 17.79 0.45
N TYR A 73 32.47 19.07 0.42
CA TYR A 73 32.98 19.80 -0.76
C TYR A 73 34.38 20.34 -0.51
N SER A 74 35.18 20.39 -1.56
CA SER A 74 36.46 21.12 -1.59
C SER A 74 36.24 22.65 -1.62
N ARG A 75 37.29 23.41 -1.42
CA ARG A 75 37.24 24.89 -1.47
C ARG A 75 36.70 25.42 -2.82
N ASP A 76 36.96 24.72 -3.90
CA ASP A 76 36.51 25.06 -5.26
C ASP A 76 35.11 24.52 -5.60
N GLY A 77 34.39 24.02 -4.61
CA GLY A 77 32.99 23.51 -4.72
C GLY A 77 32.86 22.16 -5.36
N LYS A 78 33.96 21.41 -5.56
CA LYS A 78 33.90 20.04 -6.03
C LYS A 78 33.55 19.09 -4.89
N GLU A 79 32.68 18.13 -5.16
CA GLU A 79 32.34 17.09 -4.21
C GLU A 79 33.54 16.17 -3.96
N ILE A 80 33.92 16.01 -2.68
CA ILE A 80 35.01 15.14 -2.25
C ILE A 80 34.48 13.80 -1.77
N ALA A 81 33.42 13.80 -0.96
CA ALA A 81 32.87 12.58 -0.36
C ALA A 81 31.42 12.78 0.09
N ARG A 82 30.70 11.66 0.19
CA ARG A 82 29.38 11.56 0.81
C ARG A 82 29.44 10.64 2.00
N PHE A 83 28.85 11.06 3.10
CA PHE A 83 28.74 10.28 4.32
C PHE A 83 27.26 10.05 4.64
N TYR A 84 26.88 8.82 4.84
CA TYR A 84 25.53 8.44 5.24
C TYR A 84 25.51 7.10 5.96
N ALA A 85 24.67 7.00 6.99
CA ALA A 85 24.23 5.72 7.53
C ALA A 85 23.05 5.18 6.69
N GLU A 86 22.22 6.11 6.20
CA GLU A 86 21.09 5.89 5.31
C GLU A 86 21.25 6.81 4.10
N ASN A 87 21.42 6.22 2.92
CA ASN A 87 21.47 6.98 1.67
C ASN A 87 20.09 7.55 1.38
N ARG A 88 19.87 8.83 1.73
CA ARG A 88 18.59 9.51 1.54
C ARG A 88 18.77 10.93 1.01
N ILE A 89 18.05 11.22 -0.06
CA ILE A 89 17.91 12.56 -0.64
C ILE A 89 16.43 12.94 -0.53
N ILE A 90 16.14 14.01 0.23
CA ILE A 90 14.76 14.48 0.41
C ILE A 90 14.38 15.40 -0.73
N VAL A 91 13.26 15.14 -1.37
CA VAL A 91 12.71 15.96 -2.45
C VAL A 91 11.22 16.25 -2.19
N LYS A 92 10.74 17.37 -2.72
CA LYS A 92 9.33 17.75 -2.66
C LYS A 92 8.49 16.86 -3.56
N LEU A 93 7.22 16.61 -3.19
CA LEU A 93 6.30 15.77 -3.96
C LEU A 93 6.19 16.17 -5.43
N LYS A 94 6.20 17.47 -5.74
CA LYS A 94 6.22 18.02 -7.10
C LYS A 94 7.45 17.63 -7.91
N ASN A 95 8.52 17.22 -7.25
CA ASN A 95 9.77 16.73 -7.86
C ASN A 95 9.84 15.19 -7.88
N MET A 96 8.73 14.51 -7.66
CA MET A 96 8.59 13.07 -7.80
C MET A 96 7.65 12.78 -8.98
N SER A 97 7.99 11.83 -9.81
CA SER A 97 7.16 11.42 -10.95
C SER A 97 5.75 11.08 -10.50
N PRO A 98 4.70 11.49 -11.23
CA PRO A 98 3.33 11.09 -10.91
C PRO A 98 3.14 9.57 -10.96
N TRP A 99 4.00 8.85 -11.66
CA TRP A 99 3.89 7.40 -11.80
C TRP A 99 4.26 6.64 -10.54
N VAL A 100 5.30 7.08 -9.80
CA VAL A 100 5.62 6.46 -8.50
C VAL A 100 4.59 6.85 -7.44
N GLN A 101 4.03 8.05 -7.48
CA GLN A 101 2.94 8.47 -6.59
C GLN A 101 1.71 7.58 -6.81
N LYS A 102 1.24 7.47 -8.05
CA LYS A 102 0.10 6.65 -8.44
C LYS A 102 0.33 5.17 -8.15
N GLY A 103 1.51 4.64 -8.49
CA GLY A 103 1.86 3.24 -8.23
C GLY A 103 1.82 2.89 -6.75
N THR A 104 2.39 3.76 -5.91
CA THR A 104 2.37 3.59 -4.45
C THR A 104 0.94 3.60 -3.90
N ILE A 105 0.13 4.59 -4.30
CA ILE A 105 -1.28 4.66 -3.88
C ILE A 105 -2.05 3.42 -4.36
N ALA A 106 -1.91 3.03 -5.62
CA ALA A 106 -2.64 1.91 -6.19
C ALA A 106 -2.39 0.57 -5.48
N VAL A 107 -1.15 0.33 -5.03
CA VAL A 107 -0.76 -0.97 -4.48
C VAL A 107 -0.78 -1.02 -2.94
N GLU A 108 -0.47 0.10 -2.27
CA GLU A 108 -0.38 0.16 -0.81
C GLU A 108 -1.67 0.66 -0.16
N ASP A 109 -2.36 1.63 -0.79
CA ASP A 109 -3.49 2.31 -0.17
C ASP A 109 -4.38 3.02 -1.23
N HIS A 110 -5.09 2.24 -2.05
CA HIS A 110 -5.86 2.78 -3.19
C HIS A 110 -6.95 3.79 -2.79
N ARG A 111 -7.35 3.82 -1.51
CA ARG A 111 -8.31 4.78 -0.94
C ARG A 111 -7.64 5.89 -0.15
N PHE A 112 -6.34 6.10 -0.31
CA PHE A 112 -5.53 7.04 0.47
C PHE A 112 -6.18 8.42 0.64
N TYR A 113 -6.73 8.99 -0.41
CA TYR A 113 -7.39 10.30 -0.36
C TYR A 113 -8.82 10.29 0.23
N GLN A 114 -9.38 9.10 0.52
CA GLN A 114 -10.78 8.96 0.98
C GLN A 114 -10.91 8.74 2.48
N HIS A 115 -9.90 8.17 3.13
CA HIS A 115 -9.91 7.92 4.57
C HIS A 115 -9.05 8.94 5.34
N ARG A 116 -9.07 8.89 6.67
CA ARG A 116 -8.33 9.77 7.57
C ARG A 116 -7.40 8.95 8.48
N GLY A 117 -6.27 8.49 7.94
CA GLY A 117 -5.22 7.77 8.68
C GLY A 117 -5.47 6.27 8.85
N VAL A 118 -6.73 5.84 8.96
CA VAL A 118 -7.13 4.43 9.06
C VAL A 118 -8.24 4.16 8.06
N ASP A 119 -8.09 3.13 7.23
CA ASP A 119 -9.13 2.69 6.28
C ASP A 119 -9.96 1.55 6.88
N LEU A 120 -11.05 1.89 7.57
CA LEU A 120 -11.95 0.90 8.18
C LEU A 120 -12.60 -0.03 7.16
N GLU A 121 -12.95 0.48 5.98
CA GLU A 121 -13.54 -0.33 4.91
C GLU A 121 -12.50 -1.26 4.30
N GLY A 122 -11.26 -0.79 4.12
CA GLY A 122 -10.13 -1.62 3.70
C GLY A 122 -9.85 -2.76 4.68
N ILE A 123 -9.90 -2.47 5.99
CA ILE A 123 -9.75 -3.50 7.04
C ILE A 123 -10.89 -4.52 6.95
N ALA A 124 -12.14 -4.09 6.85
CA ALA A 124 -13.29 -4.98 6.72
C ALA A 124 -13.18 -5.87 5.48
N ARG A 125 -12.79 -5.30 4.33
CA ARG A 125 -12.55 -6.02 3.08
C ARG A 125 -11.42 -7.05 3.22
N ALA A 126 -10.31 -6.68 3.85
CA ALA A 126 -9.18 -7.58 4.09
C ALA A 126 -9.59 -8.78 4.96
N ILE A 127 -10.41 -8.56 6.00
CA ILE A 127 -10.95 -9.65 6.85
C ILE A 127 -11.81 -10.60 6.00
N VAL A 128 -12.72 -10.07 5.19
CA VAL A 128 -13.59 -10.89 4.32
C VAL A 128 -12.77 -11.70 3.32
N ASN A 129 -11.77 -11.08 2.68
CA ASN A 129 -10.91 -11.75 1.71
C ASN A 129 -10.07 -12.86 2.36
N ASN A 130 -9.52 -12.61 3.55
CA ASN A 130 -8.75 -13.62 4.30
C ASN A 130 -9.62 -14.81 4.72
N LEU A 131 -10.86 -14.57 5.17
CA LEU A 131 -11.83 -15.62 5.50
C LEU A 131 -12.25 -16.43 4.26
N ALA A 132 -12.30 -15.78 3.08
CA ALA A 132 -12.62 -16.43 1.82
C ALA A 132 -11.41 -17.13 1.15
N GLY A 133 -10.24 -17.17 1.80
CA GLY A 133 -9.01 -17.78 1.25
C GLY A 133 -8.45 -17.08 0.01
N ARG A 134 -8.81 -15.79 -0.20
CA ARG A 134 -8.29 -14.97 -1.30
C ARG A 134 -6.96 -14.33 -0.90
N ASP A 135 -6.21 -13.83 -1.89
CA ASP A 135 -4.92 -13.17 -1.66
C ASP A 135 -5.00 -12.12 -0.54
N THR A 136 -4.08 -12.22 0.41
CA THR A 136 -3.97 -11.30 1.55
C THR A 136 -3.61 -9.90 1.06
N GLN A 137 -4.57 -9.00 1.03
CA GLN A 137 -4.32 -7.58 0.80
C GLN A 137 -3.84 -6.92 2.09
N GLY A 138 -2.84 -6.04 1.99
CA GLY A 138 -2.38 -5.23 3.12
C GLY A 138 -3.50 -4.31 3.62
N ALA A 139 -3.75 -4.32 4.93
CA ALA A 139 -4.76 -3.47 5.57
C ALA A 139 -4.16 -2.21 6.20
N SER A 140 -2.85 -1.96 6.02
CA SER A 140 -2.16 -0.79 6.58
C SER A 140 -2.18 0.36 5.59
N THR A 141 -2.56 1.55 6.07
CA THR A 141 -2.56 2.76 5.25
C THR A 141 -1.14 3.33 5.07
N LEU A 142 -0.94 4.18 4.06
CA LEU A 142 0.32 4.92 3.87
C LEU A 142 0.68 5.78 5.09
N THR A 143 -0.33 6.36 5.76
CA THR A 143 -0.12 7.14 6.98
C THR A 143 0.40 6.28 8.14
N GLN A 144 -0.13 5.07 8.32
CA GLN A 144 0.39 4.12 9.31
C GLN A 144 1.81 3.66 8.99
N GLN A 145 2.12 3.45 7.71
CA GLN A 145 3.47 3.09 7.27
C GLN A 145 4.46 4.26 7.48
N LEU A 146 4.05 5.51 7.24
CA LEU A 146 4.84 6.70 7.55
C LEU A 146 5.19 6.76 9.05
N VAL A 147 4.21 6.58 9.93
CA VAL A 147 4.43 6.51 11.39
C VAL A 147 5.46 5.45 11.74
N LYS A 148 5.25 4.23 11.28
CA LYS A 148 6.15 3.10 11.54
C LYS A 148 7.58 3.41 11.10
N ASN A 149 7.75 3.88 9.86
CA ASN A 149 9.09 4.16 9.30
C ASN A 149 9.77 5.32 10.02
N THR A 150 9.01 6.34 10.47
CA THR A 150 9.54 7.46 11.28
C THR A 150 10.03 6.98 12.65
N LEU A 151 9.31 6.05 13.29
CA LEU A 151 9.74 5.48 14.57
C LEU A 151 11.01 4.64 14.42
N ILE A 152 11.12 3.87 13.34
CA ILE A 152 12.33 3.10 13.02
C ILE A 152 13.51 4.04 12.78
N ASP A 153 13.36 5.06 11.93
CA ASP A 153 14.38 6.06 11.62
C ASP A 153 14.85 6.79 12.90
N LYS A 154 13.90 7.19 13.76
CA LYS A 154 14.22 7.82 15.05
C LYS A 154 15.05 6.89 15.94
N GLY A 155 14.66 5.62 16.08
CA GLY A 155 15.39 4.65 16.89
C GLY A 155 16.80 4.37 16.35
N LEU A 156 16.95 4.27 15.03
CA LEU A 156 18.26 4.10 14.40
C LEU A 156 19.18 5.30 14.66
N ARG A 157 18.67 6.52 14.55
CA ARG A 157 19.44 7.76 14.80
C ARG A 157 19.86 7.92 16.26
N SER A 158 19.01 7.55 17.20
CA SER A 158 19.32 7.63 18.63
C SER A 158 20.16 6.44 19.14
N GLY A 159 20.40 5.42 18.31
CA GLY A 159 21.02 4.16 18.72
C GLY A 159 20.12 3.29 19.60
N ASP A 160 18.85 3.65 19.76
CA ASP A 160 17.90 2.88 20.58
C ASP A 160 17.30 1.71 19.80
N MET A 161 18.04 0.60 19.82
CA MET A 161 17.60 -0.64 19.15
C MET A 161 16.33 -1.25 19.77
N ASN A 162 15.96 -0.88 21.01
CA ASN A 162 14.71 -1.32 21.62
C ASN A 162 13.52 -0.61 20.95
N GLU A 163 13.62 0.68 20.67
CA GLU A 163 12.59 1.40 19.92
C GLU A 163 12.44 0.85 18.49
N VAL A 164 13.56 0.55 17.81
CA VAL A 164 13.54 -0.10 16.49
C VAL A 164 12.82 -1.45 16.56
N ARG A 165 13.13 -2.28 17.56
CA ARG A 165 12.49 -3.59 17.75
C ARG A 165 11.00 -3.43 18.01
N LYS A 166 10.58 -2.53 18.91
CA LYS A 166 9.17 -2.24 19.20
C LYS A 166 8.41 -1.77 17.94
N ALA A 167 9.03 -0.94 17.09
CA ALA A 167 8.43 -0.47 15.85
C ALA A 167 8.31 -1.57 14.79
N ARG A 168 9.12 -2.64 14.85
CA ARG A 168 9.09 -3.79 13.92
C ARG A 168 8.29 -4.98 14.45
N GLU A 169 7.95 -4.99 15.73
CA GLU A 169 7.22 -6.10 16.35
C GLU A 169 5.87 -6.34 15.67
N GLN A 170 5.48 -7.61 15.52
CA GLN A 170 4.16 -7.98 15.01
C GLN A 170 3.18 -8.17 16.17
N SER A 171 2.68 -7.06 16.73
CA SER A 171 1.74 -7.06 17.85
C SER A 171 0.53 -6.17 17.60
N ILE A 172 -0.60 -6.53 18.21
CA ILE A 172 -1.83 -5.71 18.16
C ILE A 172 -1.60 -4.35 18.81
N SER A 173 -0.86 -4.32 19.93
CA SER A 173 -0.56 -3.09 20.65
C SER A 173 0.24 -2.09 19.79
N ARG A 174 1.19 -2.58 18.98
CA ARG A 174 1.87 -1.76 17.99
C ARG A 174 0.91 -1.21 16.94
N LYS A 175 0.04 -2.07 16.39
CA LYS A 175 -0.95 -1.66 15.38
C LYS A 175 -1.92 -0.59 15.90
N LEU A 176 -2.35 -0.69 17.15
CA LEU A 176 -3.19 0.33 17.78
C LEU A 176 -2.45 1.65 17.95
N ARG A 177 -1.18 1.63 18.35
CA ARG A 177 -0.34 2.85 18.42
C ARG A 177 -0.14 3.48 17.05
N GLU A 178 0.21 2.69 16.02
CA GLU A 178 0.31 3.19 14.65
C GLU A 178 -1.00 3.84 14.17
N ALA A 179 -2.13 3.21 14.42
CA ALA A 179 -3.45 3.75 14.07
C ALA A 179 -3.74 5.08 14.78
N LYS A 180 -3.49 5.15 16.10
CA LYS A 180 -3.63 6.37 16.89
C LYS A 180 -2.76 7.50 16.33
N ASP A 181 -1.48 7.23 16.11
CA ASP A 181 -0.54 8.23 15.63
C ASP A 181 -0.85 8.65 14.18
N ALA A 182 -1.32 7.73 13.33
CA ALA A 182 -1.80 8.03 11.98
C ALA A 182 -3.00 8.98 12.00
N LEU A 183 -3.99 8.74 12.87
CA LEU A 183 -5.13 9.65 13.07
C LEU A 183 -4.69 11.04 13.54
N ALA A 184 -3.68 11.11 14.41
CA ALA A 184 -3.15 12.39 14.91
C ALA A 184 -2.37 13.16 13.83
N ILE A 185 -1.62 12.49 12.97
CA ILE A 185 -0.90 13.10 11.85
C ILE A 185 -1.88 13.69 10.84
N GLU A 186 -2.92 12.96 10.47
CA GLU A 186 -3.92 13.41 9.50
C GLU A 186 -4.73 14.65 9.94
N LYS A 187 -4.64 15.02 11.22
CA LYS A 187 -5.15 16.29 11.71
C LYS A 187 -4.21 17.46 11.48
N LYS A 188 -2.92 17.18 11.22
CA LYS A 188 -1.84 18.19 11.15
C LYS A 188 -1.26 18.36 9.76
N LEU A 189 -1.23 17.28 8.97
CA LEU A 189 -0.64 17.23 7.64
C LEU A 189 -1.71 16.96 6.59
N THR A 190 -1.53 17.56 5.43
CA THR A 190 -2.30 17.25 4.22
C THR A 190 -1.92 15.87 3.68
N LYS A 191 -2.78 15.28 2.85
CA LYS A 191 -2.50 14.01 2.17
C LYS A 191 -1.22 14.07 1.34
N ASP A 192 -0.98 15.18 0.67
CA ASP A 192 0.23 15.36 -0.16
C ASP A 192 1.49 15.43 0.71
N GLU A 193 1.44 16.07 1.87
CA GLU A 193 2.56 16.08 2.82
C GLU A 193 2.82 14.69 3.42
N ILE A 194 1.79 13.90 3.66
CA ILE A 194 1.90 12.52 4.12
C ILE A 194 2.54 11.64 3.03
N LEU A 195 2.08 11.77 1.79
CA LEU A 195 2.65 11.03 0.65
C LEU A 195 4.11 11.44 0.41
N GLU A 196 4.42 12.75 0.45
CA GLU A 196 5.79 13.27 0.38
C GLU A 196 6.67 12.64 1.46
N GLY A 197 6.19 12.66 2.70
CA GLY A 197 6.91 12.08 3.84
C GLY A 197 7.14 10.59 3.67
N TYR A 198 6.13 9.83 3.24
CA TYR A 198 6.25 8.41 3.00
C TYR A 198 7.27 8.08 1.90
N LEU A 199 7.18 8.71 0.74
CA LEU A 199 8.08 8.47 -0.38
C LEU A 199 9.53 8.84 -0.07
N ASN A 200 9.75 9.80 0.83
CA ASN A 200 11.09 10.18 1.29
C ASN A 200 11.67 9.27 2.38
N ILE A 201 10.84 8.52 3.13
CA ILE A 201 11.33 7.69 4.25
C ILE A 201 11.31 6.20 3.95
N ALA A 202 10.51 5.76 2.97
CA ALA A 202 10.34 4.35 2.64
C ALA A 202 11.68 3.67 2.28
N PRO A 203 11.88 2.41 2.71
CA PRO A 203 13.06 1.63 2.32
C PRO A 203 12.88 1.06 0.91
N TYR A 204 13.91 1.18 0.07
CA TYR A 204 13.95 0.65 -1.29
C TYR A 204 15.06 -0.37 -1.52
N GLY A 205 15.94 -0.58 -0.56
CA GLY A 205 17.06 -1.51 -0.63
C GLY A 205 17.87 -1.50 0.67
N ILE A 206 19.00 -2.21 0.66
CA ILE A 206 19.95 -2.16 1.77
C ILE A 206 20.57 -0.75 1.77
N SER A 207 20.36 -0.01 2.85
CA SER A 207 20.84 1.39 3.01
C SER A 207 20.31 2.40 1.97
N VAL A 208 19.32 2.04 1.14
CA VAL A 208 18.69 2.94 0.17
C VAL A 208 17.31 3.33 0.68
N TYR A 209 17.15 4.58 1.05
CA TYR A 209 15.92 5.14 1.61
C TYR A 209 15.46 6.37 0.83
N GLY A 210 14.16 6.48 0.62
CA GLY A 210 13.56 7.56 -0.16
C GLY A 210 13.66 7.36 -1.66
N VAL A 211 12.63 7.85 -2.35
CA VAL A 211 12.40 7.63 -3.78
C VAL A 211 13.48 8.25 -4.67
N GLU A 212 14.04 9.41 -4.30
CA GLU A 212 15.09 10.07 -5.09
C GLU A 212 16.38 9.26 -5.05
N SER A 213 16.80 8.78 -3.86
CA SER A 213 17.97 7.93 -3.73
C SER A 213 17.77 6.60 -4.46
N ALA A 214 16.59 6.01 -4.39
CA ALA A 214 16.24 4.79 -5.10
C ALA A 214 16.28 4.98 -6.62
N SER A 215 15.73 6.08 -7.12
CA SER A 215 15.76 6.41 -8.55
C SER A 215 17.19 6.55 -9.07
N ARG A 216 18.05 7.25 -8.33
CA ARG A 216 19.48 7.39 -8.68
C ARG A 216 20.21 6.06 -8.59
N TYR A 217 19.95 5.28 -7.56
CA TYR A 217 20.58 3.99 -7.34
C TYR A 217 20.27 2.97 -8.44
N TYR A 218 18.99 2.81 -8.79
CA TYR A 218 18.59 1.79 -9.76
C TYR A 218 18.62 2.27 -11.21
N PHE A 219 18.41 3.58 -11.46
CA PHE A 219 18.21 4.10 -12.83
C PHE A 219 19.12 5.25 -13.21
N SER A 220 20.00 5.75 -12.30
CA SER A 220 20.92 6.87 -12.52
C SER A 220 20.22 8.15 -12.98
N LYS A 221 19.00 8.44 -12.47
CA LYS A 221 18.22 9.63 -12.80
C LYS A 221 17.39 10.14 -11.63
N SER A 222 16.86 11.36 -11.74
CA SER A 222 15.98 11.94 -10.75
C SER A 222 14.64 11.19 -10.65
N ALA A 223 14.07 11.12 -9.44
CA ALA A 223 12.72 10.57 -9.23
C ALA A 223 11.64 11.32 -10.02
N LYS A 224 11.89 12.56 -10.44
CA LYS A 224 10.99 13.34 -11.31
C LYS A 224 10.82 12.71 -12.69
N ASP A 225 11.86 12.04 -13.18
CA ASP A 225 11.97 11.54 -14.55
C ASP A 225 11.64 10.04 -14.67
N LEU A 226 11.11 9.43 -13.61
CA LEU A 226 10.70 8.03 -13.63
C LEU A 226 9.57 7.80 -14.62
N THR A 227 9.72 6.78 -15.45
CA THR A 227 8.69 6.25 -16.36
C THR A 227 7.62 5.48 -15.58
N ILE A 228 6.54 5.07 -16.24
CA ILE A 228 5.48 4.23 -15.64
C ILE A 228 6.08 2.94 -15.09
N SER A 229 6.91 2.25 -15.87
CA SER A 229 7.50 0.97 -15.47
C SER A 229 8.44 1.10 -14.27
N GLU A 230 9.28 2.14 -14.25
CA GLU A 230 10.20 2.40 -13.14
C GLU A 230 9.49 2.86 -11.88
N GLY A 231 8.47 3.74 -12.01
CA GLY A 231 7.62 4.15 -10.90
C GLY A 231 6.88 2.97 -10.29
N ALA A 232 6.33 2.07 -11.11
CA ALA A 232 5.68 0.85 -10.66
C ALA A 232 6.67 -0.11 -9.97
N LEU A 233 7.90 -0.23 -10.49
CA LEU A 233 8.95 -1.03 -9.88
C LEU A 233 9.29 -0.53 -8.48
N LEU A 234 9.60 0.76 -8.32
CA LEU A 234 9.90 1.34 -7.01
C LEU A 234 8.73 1.17 -6.04
N SER A 235 7.49 1.43 -6.48
CA SER A 235 6.30 1.23 -5.65
C SER A 235 6.15 -0.22 -5.17
N GLY A 236 6.61 -1.18 -5.96
CA GLY A 236 6.56 -2.60 -5.61
C GLY A 236 7.62 -3.03 -4.59
N ILE A 237 8.81 -2.45 -4.65
CA ILE A 237 9.96 -2.81 -3.80
C ILE A 237 9.67 -2.53 -2.32
N THR A 238 8.95 -1.45 -2.00
CA THR A 238 8.71 -0.99 -0.62
C THR A 238 8.06 -2.04 0.27
N GLN A 239 7.28 -2.97 -0.29
CA GLN A 239 6.64 -4.04 0.47
C GLN A 239 7.66 -4.97 1.15
N SER A 240 8.74 -5.32 0.44
CA SER A 240 9.80 -6.19 0.94
C SER A 240 11.08 -5.94 0.12
N PRO A 241 11.88 -4.92 0.48
CA PRO A 241 13.07 -4.53 -0.29
C PRO A 241 14.05 -5.68 -0.53
N ALA A 242 14.30 -6.51 0.48
CA ALA A 242 15.20 -7.66 0.34
C ALA A 242 14.69 -8.72 -0.66
N LYS A 243 13.37 -8.92 -0.75
CA LYS A 243 12.77 -9.91 -1.66
C LYS A 243 12.65 -9.39 -3.09
N TYR A 244 12.43 -8.08 -3.22
CA TYR A 244 12.14 -7.45 -4.51
C TYR A 244 13.28 -6.52 -4.99
N ASP A 245 14.50 -6.72 -4.50
CA ASP A 245 15.67 -6.03 -5.03
C ASP A 245 15.92 -6.49 -6.47
N PRO A 246 15.80 -5.60 -7.48
CA PRO A 246 15.90 -5.98 -8.87
C PRO A 246 17.32 -6.37 -9.29
N THR A 247 18.33 -6.00 -8.51
CA THR A 247 19.74 -6.36 -8.78
C THR A 247 20.09 -7.78 -8.32
N ILE A 248 19.27 -8.33 -7.40
CA ILE A 248 19.48 -9.66 -6.80
C ILE A 248 18.38 -10.62 -7.25
N HIS A 249 17.14 -10.16 -7.31
CA HIS A 249 15.95 -10.96 -7.60
C HIS A 249 15.11 -10.35 -8.74
N PRO A 250 15.65 -10.25 -9.98
CA PRO A 250 14.99 -9.55 -11.09
C PRO A 250 13.61 -10.14 -11.44
N ASP A 251 13.45 -11.46 -11.41
CA ASP A 251 12.16 -12.11 -11.74
C ASP A 251 11.07 -11.84 -10.70
N ALA A 252 11.43 -11.89 -9.41
CA ALA A 252 10.53 -11.58 -8.33
C ALA A 252 10.14 -10.09 -8.37
N SER A 253 11.10 -9.23 -8.67
CA SER A 253 10.92 -7.79 -8.83
C SER A 253 10.02 -7.48 -10.03
N GLN A 254 10.23 -8.13 -11.16
CA GLN A 254 9.37 -7.99 -12.34
C GLN A 254 7.94 -8.44 -12.06
N SER A 255 7.77 -9.59 -11.45
CA SER A 255 6.44 -10.09 -11.06
C SER A 255 5.72 -9.11 -10.12
N ARG A 256 6.44 -8.52 -9.15
CA ARG A 256 5.89 -7.52 -8.23
C ARG A 256 5.55 -6.22 -8.95
N ARG A 257 6.41 -5.71 -9.85
CA ARG A 257 6.14 -4.55 -10.69
C ARG A 257 4.86 -4.75 -11.52
N ASP A 258 4.68 -5.93 -12.12
CA ASP A 258 3.49 -6.25 -12.92
C ASP A 258 2.20 -6.24 -12.09
N GLN A 259 2.28 -6.66 -10.81
CA GLN A 259 1.16 -6.51 -9.87
C GLN A 259 0.81 -5.04 -9.61
N VAL A 260 1.83 -4.17 -9.48
CA VAL A 260 1.60 -2.72 -9.33
C VAL A 260 0.97 -2.14 -10.58
N LEU A 261 1.49 -2.45 -11.78
CA LEU A 261 0.90 -2.01 -13.06
C LEU A 261 -0.56 -2.46 -13.19
N LYS A 262 -0.87 -3.70 -12.81
CA LYS A 262 -2.24 -4.21 -12.80
C LYS A 262 -3.13 -3.46 -11.80
N ALA A 263 -2.61 -3.09 -10.63
CA ALA A 263 -3.33 -2.26 -9.67
C ALA A 263 -3.58 -0.85 -10.23
N MET A 264 -2.57 -0.21 -10.84
CA MET A 264 -2.72 1.10 -11.47
C MET A 264 -3.77 1.09 -12.60
N LEU A 265 -3.82 0.03 -13.41
CA LEU A 265 -4.85 -0.14 -14.45
C LEU A 265 -6.24 -0.31 -13.83
N ARG A 266 -6.38 -1.15 -12.81
CA ARG A 266 -7.66 -1.38 -12.11
C ARG A 266 -8.22 -0.08 -11.51
N GLU A 267 -7.34 0.75 -10.94
CA GLU A 267 -7.69 2.04 -10.35
C GLU A 267 -7.78 3.18 -11.41
N GLN A 268 -7.73 2.84 -12.71
CA GLN A 268 -7.82 3.78 -13.85
C GLN A 268 -6.75 4.91 -13.80
N MET A 269 -5.61 4.64 -13.20
CA MET A 269 -4.48 5.57 -13.09
C MET A 269 -3.59 5.58 -14.34
N ILE A 270 -3.67 4.50 -15.14
CA ILE A 270 -3.03 4.34 -16.46
C ILE A 270 -4.04 3.72 -17.44
N SER A 271 -3.84 3.96 -18.74
CA SER A 271 -4.62 3.31 -19.80
C SER A 271 -4.16 1.86 -20.04
N TYR A 272 -5.00 1.08 -20.76
CA TYR A 272 -4.62 -0.28 -21.15
C TYR A 272 -3.39 -0.31 -22.07
N GLU A 273 -3.25 0.68 -22.94
CA GLU A 273 -2.09 0.86 -23.81
C GLU A 273 -0.83 1.11 -22.97
N GLN A 274 -0.86 2.10 -22.06
CA GLN A 274 0.23 2.39 -21.12
C GLN A 274 0.61 1.18 -20.27
N TYR A 275 -0.37 0.39 -19.83
CA TYR A 275 -0.12 -0.85 -19.10
C TYR A 275 0.68 -1.85 -19.93
N ASN A 276 0.28 -2.10 -21.20
CA ASN A 276 0.95 -3.05 -22.06
C ASN A 276 2.37 -2.60 -22.41
N GLU A 277 2.56 -1.34 -22.75
CA GLU A 277 3.89 -0.75 -23.03
C GLU A 277 4.81 -0.89 -21.81
N ALA A 278 4.34 -0.47 -20.64
CA ALA A 278 5.14 -0.54 -19.42
C ALA A 278 5.48 -1.99 -19.01
N LYS A 279 4.55 -2.92 -19.20
CA LYS A 279 4.72 -4.34 -18.89
C LYS A 279 5.71 -5.04 -19.83
N ALA A 280 5.79 -4.62 -21.09
CA ALA A 280 6.69 -5.20 -22.08
C ALA A 280 8.18 -4.97 -21.75
N ILE A 281 8.49 -3.93 -20.97
CA ILE A 281 9.86 -3.59 -20.59
C ILE A 281 10.35 -4.58 -19.51
N LYS A 282 11.49 -5.22 -19.73
CA LYS A 282 12.10 -6.09 -18.72
C LYS A 282 12.73 -5.23 -17.61
N VAL A 283 12.63 -5.71 -16.37
CA VAL A 283 13.22 -5.02 -15.22
C VAL A 283 14.72 -4.87 -15.37
N THR A 284 15.40 -5.89 -15.87
CA THR A 284 16.85 -5.86 -16.14
C THR A 284 17.28 -4.75 -17.11
N ASP A 285 16.43 -4.42 -18.08
CA ASP A 285 16.75 -3.43 -19.12
C ASP A 285 16.63 -1.97 -18.59
N MET A 286 15.92 -1.80 -17.48
CA MET A 286 15.76 -0.49 -16.82
C MET A 286 16.95 -0.15 -15.91
N LEU A 287 17.65 -1.17 -15.38
CA LEU A 287 18.73 -0.96 -14.43
C LEU A 287 19.93 -0.31 -15.13
N LYS A 288 20.51 0.66 -14.46
CA LYS A 288 21.75 1.32 -14.87
C LYS A 288 22.82 1.07 -13.84
N SER A 289 24.08 0.92 -14.31
CA SER A 289 25.19 0.91 -13.38
C SER A 289 25.19 2.21 -12.61
N PHE A 290 25.22 2.09 -11.30
CA PHE A 290 25.24 3.22 -10.42
C PHE A 290 26.46 4.12 -10.70
N SER A 291 26.21 5.37 -11.04
CA SER A 291 27.22 6.43 -11.11
C SER A 291 26.72 7.61 -10.28
N TRP A 292 27.53 8.03 -9.34
CA TRP A 292 27.27 9.26 -8.60
C TRP A 292 27.46 10.50 -9.47
#